data_3d51dcb5ce3a964859737041d52c2b79
#
_entry.id   3d51dcb5ce3a964859737041d52c2b79
#
_cell.length_a   1.000
_cell.length_b   1.000
_cell.length_c   1.000
_cell.angle_alpha   90.00
_cell.angle_beta   90.00
_cell.angle_gamma   90.00
#
_symmetry.space_group_name_H-M   'P 1'
#
loop_
_entity.id
_entity.type
_entity.pdbx_description
1 polymer ?
#
loop_
_entity_poly.entity_id
_entity_poly.type
_entity_poly.pdbx_seq_one_letter_code
_entity_poly.pdbx_strand_id
1 'polypeptide(L)'
;MTIRIAINGFGRIGRMVVRAANKXQNVEIVAINDLVPSENLAYLLKYDSTHGRFDGDVQAGQDCLVVDGKTIECLSERNPGDLPWXKMNIDYVIESTGLFTTSEKAEEHLKAGAKKVVISAPAKSAEIKTLVMGVNNETYDPGTDNIVSNASCTTNCLAPIVKVVLDNYGIEEGLMTTVHSVTAAQPTVDGPSKKDWRGGRGGPQNIIPASTGAAKAVALCIPEIAGKLTGMSFRVPTPNVSVVDLTVKLSKSTSYEEINSSMKAASEGKLKGILGFTDEDVVSSDFIGSTYSSIYDAGAGIGLNDRFFKLVSWYDNEMGYSTRLIDLIEYMEGQN
;
A
#
# COMPACT_ATOMS: atom_id res chain seq x y z
N MET A 1 6.45 -23.61 8.27
CA MET A 1 4.97 -23.69 8.35
C MET A 1 4.36 -22.69 7.41
N THR A 2 3.15 -22.98 6.92
CA THR A 2 2.45 -22.03 6.04
C THR A 2 1.73 -21.00 6.93
N ILE A 3 1.88 -19.73 6.61
CA ILE A 3 1.28 -18.62 7.36
C ILE A 3 -0.20 -18.52 6.99
N ARG A 4 -1.08 -18.59 7.98
CA ARG A 4 -2.53 -18.58 7.77
C ARG A 4 -3.07 -17.18 7.93
N ILE A 5 -3.59 -16.64 6.84
CA ILE A 5 -4.02 -15.24 6.74
C ILE A 5 -5.53 -15.16 6.52
N ALA A 6 -6.18 -14.24 7.25
CA ALA A 6 -7.56 -13.86 6.99
C ALA A 6 -7.59 -12.41 6.50
N ILE A 7 -8.55 -12.08 5.65
CA ILE A 7 -8.73 -10.74 5.11
C ILE A 7 -10.06 -10.19 5.61
N ASN A 8 -10.04 -9.05 6.29
CA ASN A 8 -11.26 -8.36 6.66
C ASN A 8 -11.47 -7.20 5.67
N GLY A 9 -12.48 -7.35 4.82
CA GLY A 9 -12.76 -6.39 3.75
C GLY A 9 -12.17 -6.84 2.42
N PHE A 10 -13.05 -7.21 1.48
CA PHE A 10 -12.63 -7.75 0.19
C PHE A 10 -12.86 -6.74 -0.95
N GLY A 11 -12.39 -5.51 -0.71
CA GLY A 11 -12.37 -4.46 -1.73
C GLY A 11 -11.19 -4.61 -2.67
N ARG A 12 -10.76 -3.52 -3.28
CA ARG A 12 -9.63 -3.55 -4.22
C ARG A 12 -8.40 -4.20 -3.60
N ILE A 13 -8.01 -3.74 -2.40
CA ILE A 13 -6.78 -4.23 -1.75
C ILE A 13 -6.93 -5.70 -1.33
N GLY A 14 -8.05 -6.05 -0.70
CA GLY A 14 -8.27 -7.45 -0.30
C GLY A 14 -8.17 -8.40 -1.48
N ARG A 15 -8.75 -8.01 -2.63
CA ARG A 15 -8.68 -8.85 -3.83
C ARG A 15 -7.27 -8.92 -4.42
N MET A 16 -6.53 -7.81 -4.39
CA MET A 16 -5.15 -7.81 -4.88
C MET A 16 -4.26 -8.67 -3.98
N VAL A 17 -4.54 -8.69 -2.67
CA VAL A 17 -3.80 -9.56 -1.73
C VAL A 17 -3.98 -11.03 -2.14
N VAL A 18 -5.21 -11.44 -2.47
CA VAL A 18 -5.44 -12.83 -2.92
C VAL A 18 -4.64 -13.11 -4.19
N ARG A 19 -4.66 -12.18 -5.15
CA ARG A 19 -3.90 -12.35 -6.40
C ARG A 19 -2.40 -12.48 -6.12
N ALA A 20 -1.87 -11.65 -5.21
CA ALA A 20 -0.44 -11.68 -4.85
C ALA A 20 -0.10 -12.96 -4.09
N ALA A 21 -0.94 -13.34 -3.12
CA ALA A 21 -0.71 -14.51 -2.27
C ALA A 21 -0.81 -15.83 -3.05
N ASN A 22 -1.62 -15.85 -4.10
CA ASN A 22 -1.83 -17.07 -4.89
C ASN A 22 -0.52 -17.57 -5.54
N LYS A 23 0.45 -16.71 -5.66
CA LYS A 23 1.78 -17.07 -6.18
C LYS A 23 2.78 -17.44 -5.09
N UNK A 24 2.54 -17.20 -3.82
CA UNK A 24 3.28 -17.44 -2.88
C UNK A 24 3.05 -18.72 -2.41
N GLN A 25 4.00 -19.45 -1.91
CA GLN A 25 3.85 -20.83 -1.43
C GLN A 25 3.82 -20.95 0.09
N ASN A 26 4.37 -19.98 0.76
CA ASN A 26 4.47 -20.01 2.23
C ASN A 26 3.35 -19.23 2.93
N VAL A 27 2.40 -18.68 2.18
CA VAL A 27 1.22 -18.02 2.76
C VAL A 27 -0.05 -18.67 2.20
N GLU A 28 -1.10 -18.64 3.00
CA GLU A 28 -2.39 -19.20 2.62
C GLU A 28 -3.49 -18.28 3.11
N ILE A 29 -4.33 -17.82 2.18
CA ILE A 29 -5.52 -17.06 2.54
C ILE A 29 -6.59 -18.09 2.88
N VAL A 30 -7.03 -18.13 4.14
CA VAL A 30 -7.97 -19.13 4.60
C VAL A 30 -9.38 -18.61 4.83
N ALA A 31 -9.53 -17.29 5.00
CA ALA A 31 -10.85 -16.70 5.23
C ALA A 31 -10.91 -15.27 4.71
N ILE A 32 -12.09 -14.89 4.29
CA ILE A 32 -12.44 -13.53 3.90
C ILE A 32 -13.70 -13.17 4.69
N ASN A 33 -13.69 -11.98 5.31
CA ASN A 33 -14.90 -11.45 5.93
C ASN A 33 -15.36 -10.24 5.13
N ASP A 34 -16.57 -10.29 4.61
CA ASP A 34 -17.18 -9.18 3.88
C ASP A 34 -18.69 -9.35 3.96
N LEU A 35 -19.43 -8.26 3.85
CA LEU A 35 -20.89 -8.29 4.00
C LEU A 35 -21.62 -8.65 2.70
N VAL A 36 -20.88 -8.98 1.67
CA VAL A 36 -21.38 -9.29 0.34
C VAL A 36 -21.33 -10.81 0.13
N PRO A 37 -22.32 -11.41 -0.56
CA PRO A 37 -22.35 -12.86 -0.78
C PRO A 37 -21.14 -13.38 -1.55
N SER A 38 -20.77 -14.63 -1.28
CA SER A 38 -19.58 -15.26 -1.88
C SER A 38 -19.61 -15.26 -3.41
N GLU A 39 -20.79 -15.40 -4.01
CA GLU A 39 -20.92 -15.37 -5.49
C GLU A 39 -20.43 -14.04 -6.07
N ASN A 40 -20.76 -12.93 -5.41
CA ASN A 40 -20.32 -11.61 -5.88
C ASN A 40 -18.82 -11.42 -5.61
N LEU A 41 -18.32 -11.91 -4.48
CA LEU A 41 -16.89 -11.84 -4.18
C LEU A 41 -16.08 -12.65 -5.22
N ALA A 42 -16.55 -13.84 -5.59
CA ALA A 42 -15.90 -14.66 -6.60
C ALA A 42 -15.90 -13.94 -7.95
N TYR A 43 -17.03 -13.35 -8.32
CA TYR A 43 -17.16 -12.61 -9.57
C TYR A 43 -16.13 -11.46 -9.63
N LEU A 44 -16.03 -10.69 -8.55
CA LEU A 44 -15.11 -9.54 -8.51
C LEU A 44 -13.64 -9.95 -8.44
N LEU A 45 -13.34 -11.13 -7.92
CA LEU A 45 -11.97 -11.65 -7.96
C LEU A 45 -11.62 -12.15 -9.35
N LYS A 46 -12.58 -12.82 -10.00
CA LYS A 46 -12.36 -13.43 -11.30
C LYS A 46 -12.20 -12.39 -12.42
N TYR A 47 -13.03 -11.36 -12.40
CA TYR A 47 -13.05 -10.34 -13.46
C TYR A 47 -12.62 -9.00 -12.88
N ASP A 48 -11.63 -8.39 -13.48
CA ASP A 48 -11.09 -7.12 -12.98
C ASP A 48 -10.85 -6.20 -14.17
N SER A 49 -11.47 -5.01 -14.12
CA SER A 49 -11.39 -4.06 -15.24
C SER A 49 -9.97 -3.53 -15.45
N THR A 50 -9.16 -3.53 -14.39
CA THR A 50 -7.80 -2.99 -14.42
C THR A 50 -6.75 -4.07 -14.64
N HIS A 51 -6.87 -5.17 -13.88
CA HIS A 51 -5.85 -6.22 -13.86
C HIS A 51 -6.19 -7.43 -14.73
N GLY A 52 -7.37 -7.40 -15.33
CA GLY A 52 -7.78 -8.48 -16.19
C GLY A 52 -8.28 -9.70 -15.45
N ARG A 53 -8.59 -10.73 -16.19
CA ARG A 53 -9.10 -11.98 -15.63
C ARG A 53 -8.07 -12.60 -14.68
N PHE A 54 -8.56 -13.17 -13.59
CA PHE A 54 -7.70 -13.89 -12.63
C PHE A 54 -6.96 -15.02 -13.38
N ASP A 55 -5.66 -15.11 -13.12
CA ASP A 55 -4.82 -16.14 -13.74
C ASP A 55 -4.94 -17.43 -12.90
N GLY A 56 -5.98 -18.18 -13.17
CA GLY A 56 -6.31 -19.39 -12.41
C GLY A 56 -7.80 -19.60 -12.37
N ASP A 57 -8.24 -20.57 -11.59
CA ASP A 57 -9.66 -20.91 -11.45
C ASP A 57 -10.24 -20.26 -10.20
N VAL A 58 -11.39 -19.61 -10.36
CA VAL A 58 -12.13 -19.01 -9.25
C VAL A 58 -13.58 -19.44 -9.35
N GLN A 59 -14.10 -20.06 -8.30
CA GLN A 59 -15.48 -20.50 -8.22
C GLN A 59 -16.07 -20.09 -6.88
N ALA A 60 -17.38 -19.85 -6.84
CA ALA A 60 -18.12 -19.64 -5.62
C ALA A 60 -18.66 -20.97 -5.13
N GLY A 61 -18.57 -21.22 -3.83
CA GLY A 61 -19.25 -22.30 -3.16
C GLY A 61 -20.22 -21.72 -2.14
N GLN A 62 -20.84 -22.61 -1.36
CA GLN A 62 -21.70 -22.15 -0.28
C GLN A 62 -20.82 -21.54 0.82
N ASP A 63 -20.95 -20.23 1.01
CA ASP A 63 -20.19 -19.46 1.98
C ASP A 63 -18.67 -19.66 1.85
N CYS A 64 -18.20 -19.78 0.61
CA CYS A 64 -16.76 -19.89 0.37
C CYS A 64 -16.41 -19.52 -1.07
N LEU A 65 -15.13 -19.26 -1.30
CA LEU A 65 -14.53 -19.23 -2.62
C LEU A 65 -13.63 -20.44 -2.77
N VAL A 66 -13.52 -20.94 -3.98
CA VAL A 66 -12.53 -21.98 -4.29
C VAL A 66 -11.59 -21.35 -5.33
N VAL A 67 -10.34 -21.17 -4.96
CA VAL A 67 -9.34 -20.52 -5.82
C VAL A 67 -8.23 -21.53 -6.08
N ASP A 68 -8.11 -21.95 -7.34
CA ASP A 68 -7.16 -23.00 -7.75
C ASP A 68 -7.26 -24.24 -6.86
N GLY A 69 -8.49 -24.64 -6.54
CA GLY A 69 -8.77 -25.83 -5.74
C GLY A 69 -8.66 -25.65 -4.23
N LYS A 70 -8.24 -24.47 -3.77
CA LYS A 70 -8.14 -24.18 -2.33
C LYS A 70 -9.37 -23.43 -1.87
N THR A 71 -9.95 -23.87 -0.77
CA THR A 71 -11.14 -23.24 -0.21
C THR A 71 -10.78 -22.07 0.69
N ILE A 72 -11.45 -20.94 0.48
CA ILE A 72 -11.34 -19.74 1.32
C ILE A 72 -12.72 -19.53 1.93
N GLU A 73 -12.85 -19.65 3.24
CA GLU A 73 -14.15 -19.45 3.90
C GLU A 73 -14.59 -17.98 3.78
N CYS A 74 -15.87 -17.77 3.52
CA CYS A 74 -16.46 -16.44 3.47
C CYS A 74 -17.34 -16.24 4.69
N LEU A 75 -17.02 -15.21 5.47
CA LEU A 75 -17.73 -14.85 6.68
C LEU A 75 -18.41 -13.51 6.44
N SER A 76 -19.41 -13.18 7.26
CA SER A 76 -20.19 -11.95 7.09
C SER A 76 -20.51 -11.32 8.45
N GLU A 77 -19.46 -10.97 9.19
CA GLU A 77 -19.61 -10.39 10.52
C GLU A 77 -19.26 -8.90 10.49
N ARG A 78 -20.11 -8.08 11.07
CA ARG A 78 -19.88 -6.63 11.16
C ARG A 78 -18.84 -6.29 12.23
N ASN A 79 -18.85 -7.04 13.33
CA ASN A 79 -17.95 -6.78 14.45
C ASN A 79 -16.79 -7.76 14.41
N PRO A 80 -15.54 -7.27 14.27
CA PRO A 80 -14.38 -8.19 14.21
C PRO A 80 -14.25 -9.11 15.44
N GLY A 81 -14.73 -8.68 16.59
CA GLY A 81 -14.67 -9.49 17.81
C GLY A 81 -15.47 -10.77 17.73
N ASP A 82 -16.44 -10.86 16.82
CA ASP A 82 -17.29 -12.03 16.66
C ASP A 82 -16.74 -13.01 15.63
N LEU A 83 -15.61 -12.70 14.98
CA LEU A 83 -15.02 -13.57 13.96
C LEU A 83 -14.34 -14.79 14.63
N PRO A 84 -14.38 -15.96 13.99
CA PRO A 84 -13.89 -17.22 14.64
C PRO A 84 -12.38 -17.43 14.43
N TRP A 85 -11.60 -16.42 14.65
CA TRP A 85 -10.17 -16.51 14.37
C TRP A 85 -9.43 -17.58 15.17
N UNK A 86 -9.76 -17.68 16.26
CA UNK A 86 -9.24 -18.59 17.00
C UNK A 86 -9.39 -19.90 16.53
N LYS A 87 -10.62 -20.29 16.32
CA LYS A 87 -11.01 -21.62 15.82
C LYS A 87 -10.33 -21.94 14.48
N MET A 88 -10.12 -20.91 13.69
CA MET A 88 -9.52 -21.07 12.36
C MET A 88 -8.00 -21.02 12.38
N ASN A 89 -7.39 -20.85 13.53
CA ASN A 89 -5.93 -20.77 13.68
C ASN A 89 -5.32 -19.68 12.78
N ILE A 90 -5.90 -18.47 12.85
CA ILE A 90 -5.42 -17.35 12.02
C ILE A 90 -4.16 -16.78 12.65
N ASP A 91 -3.09 -16.75 11.88
CA ASP A 91 -1.83 -16.11 12.30
C ASP A 91 -1.93 -14.60 12.12
N TYR A 92 -2.36 -14.14 10.95
CA TYR A 92 -2.43 -12.71 10.63
C TYR A 92 -3.77 -12.35 10.04
N VAL A 93 -4.32 -11.22 10.49
CA VAL A 93 -5.46 -10.60 9.83
C VAL A 93 -4.96 -9.40 9.05
N ILE A 94 -5.30 -9.32 7.77
CA ILE A 94 -5.14 -8.09 6.99
C ILE A 94 -6.44 -7.32 7.13
N GLU A 95 -6.36 -6.17 7.82
CA GLU A 95 -7.51 -5.31 8.05
C GLU A 95 -7.62 -4.32 6.90
N SER A 96 -8.47 -4.62 5.92
CA SER A 96 -8.58 -3.80 4.71
C SER A 96 -9.96 -3.21 4.46
N THR A 97 -10.76 -3.01 5.53
CA THR A 97 -12.05 -2.32 5.42
C THR A 97 -11.90 -0.79 5.43
N GLY A 98 -10.82 -0.27 5.99
CA GLY A 98 -10.67 1.16 6.24
C GLY A 98 -11.42 1.65 7.47
N LEU A 99 -12.11 0.77 8.19
CA LEU A 99 -12.97 1.15 9.33
C LEU A 99 -12.31 0.91 10.69
N PHE A 100 -11.41 -0.06 10.79
CA PHE A 100 -10.85 -0.50 12.08
C PHE A 100 -9.37 -0.13 12.12
N THR A 101 -9.09 1.19 12.18
CA THR A 101 -7.74 1.73 12.05
C THR A 101 -7.18 2.31 13.35
N THR A 102 -7.94 2.22 14.46
CA THR A 102 -7.44 2.58 15.79
C THR A 102 -7.03 1.32 16.54
N SER A 103 -6.21 1.47 17.57
CA SER A 103 -5.80 0.34 18.43
C SER A 103 -7.00 -0.39 18.98
N GLU A 104 -7.94 0.37 19.53
CA GLU A 104 -9.15 -0.18 20.16
C GLU A 104 -9.94 -1.04 19.18
N LYS A 105 -10.13 -0.54 17.96
CA LYS A 105 -10.93 -1.27 16.97
C LYS A 105 -10.18 -2.47 16.39
N ALA A 106 -8.89 -2.31 16.09
CA ALA A 106 -8.10 -3.39 15.51
C ALA A 106 -7.86 -4.53 16.53
N GLU A 107 -7.79 -4.17 17.82
CA GLU A 107 -7.59 -5.15 18.89
C GLU A 107 -8.72 -6.20 18.93
N GLU A 108 -9.89 -5.87 18.41
CA GLU A 108 -11.00 -6.83 18.35
C GLU A 108 -10.62 -8.10 17.59
N HIS A 109 -9.76 -7.99 16.57
CA HIS A 109 -9.26 -9.16 15.88
C HIS A 109 -8.38 -10.03 16.77
N LEU A 110 -7.58 -9.42 17.66
CA LEU A 110 -6.75 -10.17 18.62
C LEU A 110 -7.64 -10.87 19.64
N LYS A 111 -8.69 -10.18 20.12
CA LYS A 111 -9.66 -10.78 21.06
C LYS A 111 -10.38 -11.95 20.41
N ALA A 112 -10.60 -11.89 19.11
CA ALA A 112 -11.24 -12.98 18.35
C ALA A 112 -10.30 -14.16 18.12
N GLY A 113 -8.99 -13.99 18.41
CA GLY A 113 -8.04 -15.09 18.37
C GLY A 113 -6.95 -15.01 17.31
N ALA A 114 -6.89 -13.94 16.52
CA ALA A 114 -5.78 -13.76 15.60
C ALA A 114 -4.50 -13.44 16.39
N LYS A 115 -3.36 -13.89 15.89
CA LYS A 115 -2.09 -13.62 16.58
C LYS A 115 -1.62 -12.20 16.33
N LYS A 116 -1.76 -11.71 15.10
CA LYS A 116 -1.30 -10.37 14.70
C LYS A 116 -2.28 -9.73 13.72
N VAL A 117 -2.24 -8.40 13.64
CA VAL A 117 -3.08 -7.62 12.72
C VAL A 117 -2.19 -6.67 11.91
N VAL A 118 -2.37 -6.66 10.59
CA VAL A 118 -1.73 -5.69 9.71
C VAL A 118 -2.83 -4.83 9.09
N ILE A 119 -2.81 -3.54 9.41
CA ILE A 119 -3.80 -2.58 8.89
C ILE A 119 -3.32 -2.07 7.53
N SER A 120 -4.17 -2.18 6.51
CA SER A 120 -3.82 -1.73 5.15
C SER A 120 -4.22 -0.27 4.93
N ALA A 121 -3.86 0.59 5.88
CA ALA A 121 -4.16 2.01 5.86
C ALA A 121 -3.30 2.69 6.92
N PRO A 122 -3.13 4.01 6.85
CA PRO A 122 -2.49 4.73 7.95
C PRO A 122 -3.27 4.49 9.24
N ALA A 123 -2.57 4.17 10.32
CA ALA A 123 -3.20 3.96 11.62
C ALA A 123 -3.60 5.31 12.23
N LYS A 124 -4.72 5.31 12.92
CA LYS A 124 -5.21 6.52 13.60
C LYS A 124 -4.81 6.58 15.07
N SER A 125 -4.09 5.57 15.56
CA SER A 125 -3.56 5.54 16.92
C SER A 125 -2.05 5.62 16.87
N ALA A 126 -1.46 6.53 17.62
CA ALA A 126 -0.01 6.77 17.59
C ALA A 126 0.80 5.56 18.05
N GLU A 127 0.23 4.73 18.91
CA GLU A 127 0.92 3.57 19.43
C GLU A 127 1.04 2.42 18.43
N ILE A 128 0.27 2.45 17.34
CA ILE A 128 0.40 1.44 16.28
C ILE A 128 1.61 1.82 15.43
N LYS A 129 2.58 0.92 15.39
CA LYS A 129 3.80 1.16 14.62
C LYS A 129 3.51 1.11 13.12
N THR A 130 4.04 2.09 12.38
CA THR A 130 3.94 2.13 10.92
C THR A 130 5.22 1.54 10.35
N LEU A 131 5.07 0.49 9.53
CA LEU A 131 6.21 -0.21 8.95
C LEU A 131 6.14 -0.13 7.43
N VAL A 132 7.23 0.31 6.81
CA VAL A 132 7.37 0.37 5.36
C VAL A 132 8.53 -0.55 4.97
N MET A 133 8.23 -1.59 4.21
CA MET A 133 9.23 -2.57 3.79
C MET A 133 10.37 -1.89 3.03
N GLY A 134 11.60 -2.21 3.42
CA GLY A 134 12.80 -1.62 2.85
C GLY A 134 13.25 -0.35 3.54
N VAL A 135 12.41 0.24 4.39
CA VAL A 135 12.70 1.53 5.04
C VAL A 135 12.91 1.37 6.54
N ASN A 136 11.92 0.82 7.26
CA ASN A 136 12.04 0.68 8.71
C ASN A 136 11.47 -0.64 9.25
N ASN A 137 11.31 -1.64 8.41
CA ASN A 137 10.74 -2.92 8.86
C ASN A 137 11.57 -3.56 9.98
N GLU A 138 12.87 -3.27 10.04
CA GLU A 138 13.75 -3.80 11.09
C GLU A 138 13.41 -3.25 12.48
N THR A 139 12.56 -2.24 12.59
CA THR A 139 12.13 -1.73 13.89
C THR A 139 11.00 -2.58 14.50
N TYR A 140 10.48 -3.53 13.77
CA TYR A 140 9.43 -4.43 14.26
C TYR A 140 9.92 -5.22 15.48
N ASP A 141 9.10 -5.25 16.54
CA ASP A 141 9.38 -6.00 17.75
C ASP A 141 8.28 -7.06 17.93
N PRO A 142 8.60 -8.34 17.71
CA PRO A 142 7.58 -9.40 17.79
C PRO A 142 6.91 -9.52 19.17
N GLY A 143 7.60 -9.08 20.24
CA GLY A 143 7.07 -9.15 21.58
C GLY A 143 6.01 -8.10 21.90
N THR A 144 6.04 -6.97 21.21
CA THR A 144 5.14 -5.85 21.51
C THR A 144 4.25 -5.42 20.36
N ASP A 145 4.70 -5.62 19.11
CA ASP A 145 3.97 -5.11 17.94
C ASP A 145 2.98 -6.15 17.42
N ASN A 146 1.83 -6.22 18.07
CA ASN A 146 0.77 -7.16 17.69
C ASN A 146 -0.18 -6.58 16.64
N ILE A 147 -0.20 -5.25 16.52
CA ILE A 147 -0.96 -4.53 15.52
C ILE A 147 0.00 -3.54 14.86
N VAL A 148 0.13 -3.62 13.54
CA VAL A 148 1.00 -2.70 12.79
C VAL A 148 0.24 -2.14 11.60
N SER A 149 0.74 -1.03 11.07
CA SER A 149 0.19 -0.42 9.86
C SER A 149 1.20 -0.52 8.72
N ASN A 150 0.71 -0.88 7.54
CA ASN A 150 1.51 -0.91 6.31
C ASN A 150 1.58 0.48 5.64
N ALA A 151 1.13 1.54 6.34
CA ALA A 151 1.07 2.91 5.83
C ALA A 151 0.12 3.03 4.61
N SER A 152 0.28 4.07 3.81
CA SER A 152 -0.48 4.24 2.57
C SER A 152 0.36 3.80 1.37
N CYS A 153 -0.30 3.65 0.22
CA CYS A 153 0.41 3.35 -1.04
C CYS A 153 1.36 4.48 -1.41
N THR A 154 0.97 5.72 -1.17
CA THR A 154 1.81 6.88 -1.47
C THR A 154 3.04 6.92 -0.56
N THR A 155 2.86 6.65 0.75
CA THR A 155 4.00 6.60 1.68
C THR A 155 4.97 5.48 1.28
N ASN A 156 4.45 4.33 0.85
CA ASN A 156 5.31 3.22 0.38
C ASN A 156 6.13 3.61 -0.85
N CYS A 157 5.58 4.46 -1.71
CA CYS A 157 6.33 4.95 -2.88
C CYS A 157 7.35 6.03 -2.49
N LEU A 158 6.93 6.96 -1.63
CA LEU A 158 7.74 8.13 -1.30
C LEU A 158 8.91 7.78 -0.36
N ALA A 159 8.66 6.97 0.66
CA ALA A 159 9.67 6.70 1.69
C ALA A 159 10.97 6.09 1.14
N PRO A 160 10.93 5.13 0.20
CA PRO A 160 12.19 4.60 -0.34
C PRO A 160 13.05 5.66 -1.04
N ILE A 161 12.45 6.53 -1.86
CA ILE A 161 13.25 7.56 -2.55
C ILE A 161 13.73 8.63 -1.57
N VAL A 162 12.93 8.96 -0.55
CA VAL A 162 13.37 9.87 0.51
C VAL A 162 14.57 9.27 1.25
N LYS A 163 14.53 7.98 1.55
CA LYS A 163 15.63 7.33 2.28
C LYS A 163 16.92 7.37 1.47
N VAL A 164 16.87 7.10 0.18
CA VAL A 164 18.07 7.16 -0.67
C VAL A 164 18.67 8.56 -0.68
N VAL A 165 17.83 9.57 -0.87
CA VAL A 165 18.30 10.96 -0.96
C VAL A 165 18.81 11.45 0.39
N LEU A 166 18.09 11.14 1.47
CA LEU A 166 18.48 11.55 2.81
C LEU A 166 19.82 10.92 3.20
N ASP A 167 19.97 9.61 2.97
CA ASP A 167 21.20 8.90 3.38
C ASP A 167 22.43 9.38 2.59
N ASN A 168 22.26 9.77 1.34
CA ASN A 168 23.39 10.16 0.49
C ASN A 168 23.68 11.66 0.55
N TYR A 169 22.66 12.52 0.65
CA TYR A 169 22.83 13.96 0.45
C TYR A 169 22.23 14.81 1.56
N GLY A 170 21.39 14.23 2.42
CA GLY A 170 20.64 15.00 3.40
C GLY A 170 19.52 15.80 2.75
N ILE A 171 18.47 16.08 3.51
CA ILE A 171 17.31 16.84 3.03
C ILE A 171 17.09 18.02 3.98
N GLU A 172 17.00 19.22 3.43
CA GLU A 172 16.59 20.39 4.18
C GLU A 172 15.08 20.51 4.24
N GLU A 173 14.42 20.40 3.11
CA GLU A 173 12.97 20.51 3.04
C GLU A 173 12.47 20.01 1.69
N GLY A 174 11.19 19.69 1.61
CA GLY A 174 10.60 19.24 0.37
C GLY A 174 9.08 19.28 0.36
N LEU A 175 8.53 19.35 -0.84
CA LEU A 175 7.10 19.30 -1.07
C LEU A 175 6.80 18.15 -2.02
N MET A 176 5.81 17.35 -1.67
CA MET A 176 5.41 16.21 -2.50
C MET A 176 4.03 16.47 -3.09
N THR A 177 3.89 16.19 -4.38
CA THR A 177 2.57 16.07 -5.00
C THR A 177 2.44 14.64 -5.50
N THR A 178 1.33 13.97 -5.15
CA THR A 178 1.03 12.73 -5.85
C THR A 178 -0.10 13.00 -6.85
N VAL A 179 0.15 12.63 -8.10
CA VAL A 179 -0.89 12.62 -9.12
C VAL A 179 -1.43 11.20 -9.09
N HIS A 180 -2.65 11.07 -8.55
CA HIS A 180 -3.15 9.78 -8.06
C HIS A 180 -4.37 9.32 -8.85
N SER A 181 -4.38 8.04 -9.18
CA SER A 181 -5.53 7.41 -9.80
C SER A 181 -6.76 7.51 -8.91
N VAL A 182 -7.94 7.39 -9.50
CA VAL A 182 -9.19 7.29 -8.74
C VAL A 182 -9.18 6.02 -7.90
N THR A 183 -9.88 6.07 -6.78
CA THR A 183 -10.10 4.90 -5.92
C THR A 183 -11.60 4.76 -5.70
N ALA A 184 -12.00 3.76 -4.92
CA ALA A 184 -13.41 3.56 -4.60
C ALA A 184 -14.04 4.75 -3.87
N ALA A 185 -13.22 5.66 -3.34
CA ALA A 185 -13.72 6.85 -2.65
C ALA A 185 -14.27 7.90 -3.61
N GLN A 186 -13.79 7.94 -4.86
CA GLN A 186 -14.27 8.93 -5.83
C GLN A 186 -15.58 8.46 -6.47
N PRO A 187 -16.65 9.30 -6.43
CA PRO A 187 -17.90 8.91 -7.07
C PRO A 187 -17.81 8.96 -8.59
N THR A 188 -18.71 8.26 -9.26
CA THR A 188 -18.81 8.29 -10.72
C THR A 188 -19.39 9.61 -11.19
N VAL A 189 -20.36 10.17 -10.45
CA VAL A 189 -21.02 11.43 -10.76
C VAL A 189 -21.04 12.30 -9.50
N ASP A 190 -21.19 13.61 -9.69
CA ASP A 190 -21.21 14.55 -8.58
C ASP A 190 -22.23 14.17 -7.51
N GLY A 191 -21.80 14.20 -6.26
CA GLY A 191 -22.67 13.92 -5.13
C GLY A 191 -22.22 14.66 -3.88
N PRO A 192 -23.06 14.70 -2.85
CA PRO A 192 -22.70 15.41 -1.63
C PRO A 192 -21.56 14.74 -0.88
N SER A 193 -20.73 15.56 -0.27
CA SER A 193 -19.65 15.10 0.59
C SER A 193 -19.58 16.06 1.78
N LYS A 194 -19.60 15.52 2.99
CA LYS A 194 -19.72 16.35 4.19
C LYS A 194 -18.47 17.17 4.50
N LYS A 195 -17.30 16.55 4.34
CA LYS A 195 -16.05 17.19 4.76
C LYS A 195 -15.23 17.72 3.61
N ASP A 196 -15.17 16.98 2.53
CA ASP A 196 -14.35 17.33 1.38
C ASP A 196 -15.26 17.46 0.16
N TRP A 197 -15.69 18.68 -0.12
CA TRP A 197 -16.62 18.93 -1.23
C TRP A 197 -16.02 18.54 -2.57
N ARG A 198 -14.70 18.76 -2.75
CA ARG A 198 -14.03 18.35 -3.98
C ARG A 198 -14.07 16.83 -4.17
N GLY A 199 -13.95 16.09 -3.07
CA GLY A 199 -13.99 14.62 -3.11
C GLY A 199 -15.35 14.05 -3.53
N GLY A 200 -16.41 14.87 -3.52
CA GLY A 200 -17.73 14.47 -4.00
C GLY A 200 -17.95 14.68 -5.49
N ARG A 201 -16.97 15.22 -6.20
CA ARG A 201 -17.08 15.45 -7.64
C ARG A 201 -16.71 14.20 -8.43
N GLY A 202 -17.29 14.07 -9.63
CA GLY A 202 -17.10 12.88 -10.46
C GLY A 202 -15.65 12.62 -10.85
N GLY A 203 -15.13 11.47 -10.46
CA GLY A 203 -13.76 11.08 -10.73
C GLY A 203 -13.40 10.96 -12.20
N PRO A 204 -14.30 10.40 -13.04
CA PRO A 204 -13.97 10.19 -14.45
C PRO A 204 -13.73 11.44 -15.29
N GLN A 205 -14.22 12.62 -14.85
CA GLN A 205 -14.12 13.81 -15.69
C GLN A 205 -13.40 14.99 -15.06
N ASN A 206 -12.73 14.79 -13.92
CA ASN A 206 -12.12 15.92 -13.20
C ASN A 206 -10.69 15.66 -12.78
N ILE A 207 -9.94 16.75 -12.65
CA ILE A 207 -8.69 16.78 -11.87
C ILE A 207 -9.09 17.36 -10.51
N ILE A 208 -8.91 16.58 -9.45
CA ILE A 208 -9.46 16.91 -8.13
C ILE A 208 -8.33 17.09 -7.11
N PRO A 209 -8.05 18.33 -6.67
CA PRO A 209 -7.08 18.54 -5.59
C PRO A 209 -7.60 17.94 -4.28
N ALA A 210 -6.72 17.31 -3.52
CA ALA A 210 -7.09 16.68 -2.25
C ALA A 210 -5.93 16.76 -1.28
N SER A 211 -6.25 16.80 0.00
CA SER A 211 -5.23 16.72 1.04
C SER A 211 -4.74 15.28 1.17
N THR A 212 -3.52 15.13 1.66
CA THR A 212 -2.97 13.82 1.97
C THR A 212 -1.96 13.96 3.11
N GLY A 213 -1.96 12.99 4.01
CA GLY A 213 -0.97 12.92 5.06
C GLY A 213 0.25 12.07 4.70
N ALA A 214 0.30 11.57 3.47
CA ALA A 214 1.31 10.59 3.08
C ALA A 214 2.75 11.09 3.23
N ALA A 215 3.01 12.36 2.90
CA ALA A 215 4.36 12.91 3.01
C ALA A 215 4.77 13.09 4.48
N LYS A 216 3.85 13.58 5.30
CA LYS A 216 4.13 13.72 6.74
C LYS A 216 4.32 12.36 7.40
N ALA A 217 3.60 11.35 6.92
CA ALA A 217 3.69 10.00 7.47
C ALA A 217 5.06 9.34 7.25
N VAL A 218 5.84 9.85 6.29
CA VAL A 218 7.21 9.34 6.10
C VAL A 218 8.02 9.52 7.40
N ALA A 219 7.74 10.55 8.19
CA ALA A 219 8.43 10.78 9.46
C ALA A 219 8.19 9.66 10.48
N LEU A 220 7.10 8.90 10.34
CA LEU A 220 6.85 7.74 11.21
C LEU A 220 7.83 6.62 10.92
N CYS A 221 8.39 6.58 9.72
CA CYS A 221 9.33 5.54 9.28
C CYS A 221 10.76 6.03 9.26
N ILE A 222 10.95 7.33 9.01
CA ILE A 222 12.24 8.00 8.92
C ILE A 222 12.15 9.24 9.82
N PRO A 223 12.38 9.08 11.15
CA PRO A 223 12.18 10.21 12.09
C PRO A 223 12.97 11.47 11.76
N GLU A 224 14.12 11.31 11.11
CA GLU A 224 15.00 12.45 10.74
C GLU A 224 14.32 13.44 9.81
N ILE A 225 13.26 13.01 9.10
CA ILE A 225 12.58 13.86 8.11
C ILE A 225 11.42 14.66 8.73
N ALA A 226 11.18 14.49 10.03
CA ALA A 226 10.05 15.16 10.71
C ALA A 226 10.14 16.69 10.53
N GLY A 227 9.03 17.30 10.11
CA GLY A 227 8.95 18.73 9.89
C GLY A 227 9.56 19.22 8.59
N LYS A 228 10.12 18.33 7.78
CA LYS A 228 10.82 18.72 6.54
C LYS A 228 10.01 18.43 5.28
N LEU A 229 8.99 17.57 5.36
CA LEU A 229 8.17 17.19 4.20
C LEU A 229 6.69 17.42 4.48
N THR A 230 5.98 17.93 3.48
CA THR A 230 4.52 17.89 3.44
C THR A 230 4.11 17.73 1.98
N GLY A 231 2.82 17.62 1.72
CA GLY A 231 2.39 17.41 0.35
C GLY A 231 0.89 17.45 0.17
N MET A 232 0.48 17.23 -1.08
CA MET A 232 -0.93 17.22 -1.46
C MET A 232 -1.09 16.26 -2.62
N SER A 233 -2.33 16.05 -3.06
CA SER A 233 -2.60 15.16 -4.18
C SER A 233 -3.53 15.80 -5.20
N PHE A 234 -3.42 15.33 -6.45
CA PHE A 234 -4.43 15.54 -7.48
C PHE A 234 -4.96 14.15 -7.86
N ARG A 235 -6.28 13.95 -7.76
CA ARG A 235 -6.92 12.75 -8.31
C ARG A 235 -7.19 13.01 -9.78
N VAL A 236 -6.83 12.05 -10.63
CA VAL A 236 -6.97 12.19 -12.09
C VAL A 236 -7.74 10.98 -12.63
N PRO A 237 -8.37 11.10 -13.82
CA PRO A 237 -9.24 10.04 -14.35
C PRO A 237 -8.46 8.87 -14.96
N THR A 238 -7.64 8.20 -14.16
CA THR A 238 -6.97 6.96 -14.54
C THR A 238 -7.38 5.88 -13.53
N PRO A 239 -7.53 4.63 -13.97
CA PRO A 239 -8.03 3.60 -13.05
C PRO A 239 -7.01 3.09 -12.05
N ASN A 240 -5.72 3.20 -12.36
CA ASN A 240 -4.66 2.65 -11.51
C ASN A 240 -3.32 3.21 -11.97
N VAL A 241 -2.34 3.12 -11.13
CA VAL A 241 -0.98 3.65 -11.24
C VAL A 241 -0.96 5.16 -11.04
N SER A 242 -0.26 5.53 -10.01
CA SER A 242 -0.10 6.90 -9.55
C SER A 242 1.37 7.29 -9.63
N VAL A 243 1.67 8.56 -9.41
CA VAL A 243 3.04 9.05 -9.47
C VAL A 243 3.29 10.03 -8.32
N VAL A 244 4.48 9.91 -7.73
CA VAL A 244 4.99 10.87 -6.75
C VAL A 244 5.91 11.84 -7.47
N ASP A 245 5.67 13.12 -7.23
CA ASP A 245 6.50 14.23 -7.65
C ASP A 245 7.06 14.85 -6.38
N LEU A 246 8.36 14.65 -6.13
CA LEU A 246 9.02 15.16 -4.93
C LEU A 246 9.95 16.32 -5.32
N THR A 247 9.60 17.53 -4.91
CA THR A 247 10.48 18.68 -5.05
C THR A 247 11.24 18.81 -3.74
N VAL A 248 12.57 18.72 -3.80
CA VAL A 248 13.38 18.55 -2.60
C VAL A 248 14.63 19.41 -2.66
N LYS A 249 14.94 20.06 -1.53
CA LYS A 249 16.17 20.81 -1.35
C LYS A 249 17.13 19.98 -0.49
N LEU A 250 18.32 19.73 -1.01
CA LEU A 250 19.30 18.86 -0.37
C LEU A 250 20.26 19.64 0.51
N SER A 251 20.81 18.97 1.52
CA SER A 251 21.81 19.57 2.42
C SER A 251 23.18 19.67 1.75
N LYS A 252 23.50 18.69 0.89
CA LYS A 252 24.79 18.64 0.19
C LYS A 252 24.58 18.87 -1.30
N SER A 253 25.56 19.48 -1.95
CA SER A 253 25.57 19.65 -3.39
C SER A 253 25.75 18.30 -4.07
N THR A 254 25.05 18.13 -5.20
CA THR A 254 25.16 16.94 -6.04
C THR A 254 24.67 17.30 -7.44
N SER A 255 24.48 16.29 -8.27
CA SER A 255 23.91 16.48 -9.60
C SER A 255 22.74 15.53 -9.78
N TYR A 256 21.88 15.84 -10.74
CA TYR A 256 20.76 14.97 -11.07
C TYR A 256 21.27 13.57 -11.48
N GLU A 257 22.37 13.52 -12.21
CA GLU A 257 22.98 12.26 -12.66
C GLU A 257 23.47 11.43 -11.49
N GLU A 258 24.04 12.07 -10.46
CA GLU A 258 24.49 11.35 -9.27
C GLU A 258 23.30 10.80 -8.46
N ILE A 259 22.21 11.57 -8.36
CA ILE A 259 20.99 11.11 -7.72
C ILE A 259 20.46 9.87 -8.45
N ASN A 260 20.41 9.93 -9.78
CA ASN A 260 19.95 8.79 -10.59
C ASN A 260 20.82 7.55 -10.35
N SER A 261 22.14 7.75 -10.26
CA SER A 261 23.06 6.63 -9.98
C SER A 261 22.81 6.04 -8.59
N SER A 262 22.54 6.90 -7.59
CA SER A 262 22.24 6.44 -6.22
C SER A 262 20.94 5.63 -6.21
N MET A 263 19.93 6.08 -6.94
CA MET A 263 18.64 5.38 -7.03
C MET A 263 18.83 4.01 -7.71
N LYS A 264 19.57 3.98 -8.81
CA LYS A 264 19.83 2.73 -9.52
C LYS A 264 20.57 1.74 -8.61
N ALA A 265 21.61 2.22 -7.92
CA ALA A 265 22.37 1.37 -6.99
C ALA A 265 21.48 0.81 -5.88
N ALA A 266 20.60 1.64 -5.32
CA ALA A 266 19.67 1.20 -4.28
C ALA A 266 18.70 0.15 -4.82
N SER A 267 18.21 0.35 -6.05
CA SER A 267 17.25 -0.57 -6.66
C SER A 267 17.86 -1.95 -6.94
N GLU A 268 19.16 -2.00 -7.15
CA GLU A 268 19.89 -3.25 -7.40
C GLU A 268 20.45 -3.85 -6.11
N GLY A 269 20.46 -3.08 -5.04
CA GLY A 269 21.06 -3.46 -3.76
C GLY A 269 20.05 -3.49 -2.62
N LYS A 270 20.17 -2.53 -1.68
CA LYS A 270 19.40 -2.54 -0.43
C LYS A 270 17.88 -2.52 -0.63
N LEU A 271 17.41 -1.91 -1.72
CA LEU A 271 15.99 -1.79 -1.98
C LEU A 271 15.51 -2.68 -3.13
N LYS A 272 16.28 -3.72 -3.44
CA LYS A 272 15.91 -4.66 -4.49
C LYS A 272 14.54 -5.26 -4.19
N GLY A 273 13.66 -5.24 -5.21
CA GLY A 273 12.28 -5.73 -5.06
C GLY A 273 11.30 -4.69 -4.50
N ILE A 274 11.83 -3.61 -3.92
CA ILE A 274 11.03 -2.51 -3.34
C ILE A 274 11.06 -1.30 -4.28
N LEU A 275 12.27 -0.87 -4.64
CA LEU A 275 12.49 0.26 -5.54
C LEU A 275 12.91 -0.26 -6.91
N GLY A 276 12.13 0.07 -7.93
CA GLY A 276 12.50 -0.16 -9.32
C GLY A 276 13.16 1.09 -9.89
N PHE A 277 13.72 0.96 -11.09
CA PHE A 277 14.40 2.05 -11.77
C PHE A 277 14.10 1.96 -13.26
N THR A 278 13.78 3.09 -13.87
CA THR A 278 13.63 3.15 -15.33
C THR A 278 14.25 4.44 -15.88
N ASP A 279 14.80 4.34 -17.07
CA ASP A 279 15.24 5.50 -17.84
C ASP A 279 14.58 5.50 -19.23
N GLU A 280 13.50 4.73 -19.38
CA GLU A 280 12.75 4.64 -20.62
C GLU A 280 11.61 5.66 -20.66
N ASP A 281 11.12 5.95 -21.85
CA ASP A 281 9.99 6.89 -22.04
C ASP A 281 8.68 6.14 -21.76
N VAL A 282 8.28 6.14 -20.50
CA VAL A 282 7.12 5.38 -20.01
C VAL A 282 6.02 6.30 -19.51
N VAL A 283 4.83 5.74 -19.40
CA VAL A 283 3.66 6.41 -18.83
C VAL A 283 3.00 5.46 -17.81
N SER A 284 2.00 5.95 -17.12
CA SER A 284 1.40 5.23 -15.98
C SER A 284 0.94 3.81 -16.33
N SER A 285 0.30 3.63 -17.50
CA SER A 285 -0.27 2.32 -17.82
C SER A 285 0.78 1.23 -18.02
N ASP A 286 2.05 1.62 -18.23
CA ASP A 286 3.13 0.65 -18.37
C ASP A 286 3.42 -0.09 -17.07
N PHE A 287 2.94 0.44 -15.95
CA PHE A 287 3.21 -0.13 -14.62
C PHE A 287 2.02 -0.86 -14.00
N ILE A 288 0.92 -1.03 -14.74
CA ILE A 288 -0.22 -1.81 -14.22
C ILE A 288 0.25 -3.23 -13.94
N GLY A 289 0.04 -3.68 -12.70
CA GLY A 289 0.45 -5.00 -12.26
C GLY A 289 1.86 -5.05 -11.66
N SER A 290 2.57 -3.93 -11.65
CA SER A 290 3.91 -3.90 -11.07
C SER A 290 3.86 -4.15 -9.57
N THR A 291 4.80 -4.96 -9.08
CA THR A 291 4.87 -5.30 -7.65
C THR A 291 5.83 -4.42 -6.86
N TYR A 292 6.52 -3.48 -7.50
CA TYR A 292 7.38 -2.55 -6.78
C TYR A 292 6.56 -1.55 -5.97
N SER A 293 7.10 -1.12 -4.83
CA SER A 293 6.52 -0.02 -4.06
C SER A 293 6.68 1.32 -4.78
N SER A 294 7.79 1.47 -5.50
CA SER A 294 8.23 2.74 -6.06
C SER A 294 9.10 2.44 -7.26
N ILE A 295 8.82 3.07 -8.40
CA ILE A 295 9.65 2.89 -9.61
C ILE A 295 10.20 4.25 -9.99
N TYR A 296 11.45 4.48 -9.63
CA TYR A 296 12.09 5.78 -9.88
C TYR A 296 12.29 5.98 -11.38
N ASP A 297 11.85 7.15 -11.88
CA ASP A 297 11.91 7.46 -13.30
C ASP A 297 13.00 8.51 -13.54
N ALA A 298 14.16 8.03 -13.96
CA ALA A 298 15.33 8.89 -14.18
C ALA A 298 15.14 9.87 -15.35
N GLY A 299 14.23 9.53 -16.27
CA GLY A 299 13.97 10.38 -17.43
C GLY A 299 12.99 11.51 -17.17
N ALA A 300 12.23 11.45 -16.08
CA ALA A 300 11.11 12.38 -15.87
C ALA A 300 11.43 13.55 -14.94
N GLY A 301 12.47 13.46 -14.12
CA GLY A 301 12.80 14.50 -13.16
C GLY A 301 13.73 15.55 -13.73
N ILE A 302 14.12 16.50 -12.88
CA ILE A 302 14.95 17.63 -13.33
C ILE A 302 15.65 18.25 -12.11
N GLY A 303 16.82 18.85 -12.34
CA GLY A 303 17.52 19.65 -11.34
C GLY A 303 17.49 21.13 -11.74
N LEU A 304 17.22 22.00 -10.78
CA LEU A 304 17.31 23.45 -10.99
C LEU A 304 18.74 23.93 -10.77
N ASN A 305 19.41 23.39 -9.76
CA ASN A 305 20.79 23.72 -9.43
C ASN A 305 21.38 22.50 -8.71
N ASP A 306 22.48 22.67 -8.00
CA ASP A 306 23.17 21.53 -7.39
C ASP A 306 22.54 21.04 -6.06
N ARG A 307 21.44 21.67 -5.61
CA ARG A 307 20.78 21.30 -4.35
C ARG A 307 19.26 21.24 -4.44
N PHE A 308 18.66 21.57 -5.56
CA PHE A 308 17.20 21.67 -5.69
C PHE A 308 16.72 20.87 -6.90
N PHE A 309 15.91 19.82 -6.61
CA PHE A 309 15.56 18.81 -7.62
C PHE A 309 14.10 18.44 -7.56
N LYS A 310 13.56 18.03 -8.69
CA LYS A 310 12.26 17.39 -8.80
C LYS A 310 12.52 15.92 -9.17
N LEU A 311 12.06 15.01 -8.34
CA LEU A 311 12.24 13.57 -8.51
C LEU A 311 10.87 12.91 -8.72
N VAL A 312 10.81 11.96 -9.64
CA VAL A 312 9.54 11.34 -10.06
C VAL A 312 9.62 9.84 -9.82
N SER A 313 8.58 9.27 -9.20
CA SER A 313 8.53 7.83 -8.99
C SER A 313 7.10 7.32 -9.14
N TRP A 314 6.95 6.23 -9.89
CA TRP A 314 5.65 5.62 -10.21
C TRP A 314 5.31 4.52 -9.20
N TYR A 315 4.02 4.24 -9.04
CA TYR A 315 3.60 3.09 -8.23
C TYR A 315 2.23 2.59 -8.66
N ASP A 316 2.11 1.27 -8.77
CA ASP A 316 0.79 0.64 -8.88
C ASP A 316 0.20 0.69 -7.48
N ASN A 317 -0.72 1.62 -7.26
CA ASN A 317 -1.27 1.87 -5.92
C ASN A 317 -2.14 0.72 -5.41
N GLU A 318 -2.44 -0.25 -6.26
CA GLU A 318 -3.17 -1.47 -5.88
C GLU A 318 -2.22 -2.65 -5.69
N MET A 319 -1.59 -3.12 -6.78
CA MET A 319 -0.78 -4.34 -6.74
C MET A 319 0.53 -4.16 -5.99
N GLY A 320 1.22 -3.05 -6.21
CA GLY A 320 2.48 -2.80 -5.50
C GLY A 320 2.28 -2.72 -4.00
N TYR A 321 1.23 -2.00 -3.59
CA TYR A 321 0.89 -1.86 -2.18
C TYR A 321 0.49 -3.21 -1.57
N SER A 322 -0.36 -3.95 -2.27
CA SER A 322 -0.87 -5.23 -1.75
C SER A 322 0.24 -6.28 -1.62
N THR A 323 1.21 -6.24 -2.53
CA THR A 323 2.38 -7.12 -2.45
C THR A 323 3.16 -6.85 -1.16
N ARG A 324 3.27 -5.59 -0.75
CA ARG A 324 3.97 -5.24 0.49
C ARG A 324 3.27 -5.79 1.73
N LEU A 325 1.95 -5.92 1.70
CA LEU A 325 1.24 -6.54 2.83
C LEU A 325 1.72 -7.98 3.05
N ILE A 326 1.86 -8.73 1.97
CA ILE A 326 2.37 -10.11 2.07
C ILE A 326 3.84 -10.10 2.51
N ASP A 327 4.67 -9.25 1.92
CA ASP A 327 6.08 -9.15 2.30
C ASP A 327 6.24 -8.82 3.78
N LEU A 328 5.43 -7.88 4.28
CA LEU A 328 5.50 -7.48 5.68
C LEU A 328 5.13 -8.65 6.59
N ILE A 329 4.07 -9.39 6.24
CA ILE A 329 3.65 -10.55 7.03
C ILE A 329 4.76 -11.62 7.04
N GLU A 330 5.35 -11.90 5.88
CA GLU A 330 6.46 -12.86 5.80
C GLU A 330 7.65 -12.40 6.64
N TYR A 331 7.95 -11.11 6.58
CA TYR A 331 9.04 -10.54 7.38
C TYR A 331 8.76 -10.69 8.87
N MET A 332 7.55 -10.30 9.30
CA MET A 332 7.16 -10.38 10.71
C MET A 332 7.22 -11.82 11.20
N GLU A 333 6.72 -12.76 10.42
CA GLU A 333 6.75 -14.18 10.80
C GLU A 333 8.18 -14.69 10.95
N GLY A 334 9.09 -14.21 10.12
CA GLY A 334 10.50 -14.58 10.20
C GLY A 334 11.22 -14.04 11.43
N GLN A 335 10.62 -13.08 12.13
CA GLN A 335 11.20 -12.51 13.37
C GLN A 335 10.60 -13.13 14.65
N ASN A 336 9.50 -13.88 14.56
CA ASN A 336 8.78 -14.46 15.71
C ASN A 336 9.48 -15.68 16.32
#